data_9a4696d170b51bf731aa7534a7ffd519
#
_entry.id   9a4696d170b51bf731aa7534a7ffd519
#
_cell.length_a   1.000
_cell.length_b   1.000
_cell.length_c   1.000
_cell.angle_alpha   90.00
_cell.angle_beta   90.00
_cell.angle_gamma   90.00
#
_symmetry.space_group_name_H-M   'P 1'
#
loop_
_entity.id
_entity.type
_entity.pdbx_description
1 polymer ?
#
loop_
_entity_poly.entity_id
_entity_poly.type
_entity_poly.pdbx_seq_one_letter_code
_entity_poly.pdbx_strand_id
1 'polypeptide(L)'
;KTYNFGELKEFVYFLVNKYLEVITVKEKFNKIKYKSIKDLKFPFESYRKGQRELAVNCFNSIKQQGILFAQAPTGIGKTISTIYPALKSLIYENNEKIFYLTSKTINRQAALDTLTILKERGLKVRALALTAKDKICPYGSCDMASCEYAKGHFDRINKAIYDILENQEIISREVILKYSESHKVCPFEFSLDISLFCDVIIGDYNYAFDPAVYLKRFFAEQQGKYIFLMDEAHNFID
;
A
#
# COMPACT_ATOMS: atom_id res chain seq x y z
N LYS A 1 13.91 -30.51 -15.91
CA LYS A 1 13.12 -31.69 -15.50
C LYS A 1 12.10 -31.96 -16.58
N THR A 2 12.03 -33.17 -17.08
CA THR A 2 10.94 -33.65 -17.95
C THR A 2 9.84 -34.22 -17.05
N TYR A 3 8.62 -33.77 -17.23
CA TYR A 3 7.47 -34.27 -16.50
C TYR A 3 6.63 -35.14 -17.43
N ASN A 4 6.07 -36.25 -16.94
CA ASN A 4 5.03 -36.97 -17.65
C ASN A 4 3.68 -36.23 -17.54
N PHE A 5 2.70 -36.60 -18.33
CA PHE A 5 1.40 -35.93 -18.38
C PHE A 5 0.67 -35.95 -17.02
N GLY A 6 0.76 -37.03 -16.26
CA GLY A 6 0.15 -37.17 -14.93
C GLY A 6 0.76 -36.19 -13.94
N GLU A 7 2.07 -36.16 -13.84
CA GLU A 7 2.81 -35.23 -12.97
C GLU A 7 2.55 -33.77 -13.31
N LEU A 8 2.51 -33.42 -14.61
CA LEU A 8 2.21 -32.07 -15.06
C LEU A 8 0.76 -31.67 -14.68
N LYS A 9 -0.18 -32.58 -14.86
CA LYS A 9 -1.58 -32.36 -14.50
C LYS A 9 -1.74 -32.12 -13.00
N GLU A 10 -1.15 -32.93 -12.15
CA GLU A 10 -1.17 -32.73 -10.69
C GLU A 10 -0.53 -31.42 -10.27
N PHE A 11 0.60 -31.06 -10.87
CA PHE A 11 1.27 -29.79 -10.61
C PHE A 11 0.41 -28.58 -10.99
N VAL A 12 -0.22 -28.62 -12.16
CA VAL A 12 -1.15 -27.56 -12.60
C VAL A 12 -2.35 -27.46 -11.67
N TYR A 13 -2.97 -28.58 -11.28
CA TYR A 13 -4.06 -28.56 -10.30
C TYR A 13 -3.65 -27.97 -8.95
N PHE A 14 -2.46 -28.33 -8.47
CA PHE A 14 -1.92 -27.72 -7.24
C PHE A 14 -1.80 -26.20 -7.37
N LEU A 15 -1.22 -25.69 -8.45
CA LEU A 15 -1.07 -24.25 -8.68
C LEU A 15 -2.43 -23.54 -8.79
N VAL A 16 -3.39 -24.12 -9.54
CA VAL A 16 -4.72 -23.55 -9.69
C VAL A 16 -5.45 -23.50 -8.36
N ASN A 17 -5.38 -24.53 -7.55
CA ASN A 17 -6.01 -24.54 -6.22
C ASN A 17 -5.39 -23.47 -5.30
N LYS A 18 -4.08 -23.32 -5.31
CA LYS A 18 -3.39 -22.26 -4.55
C LYS A 18 -3.82 -20.87 -5.02
N TYR A 19 -3.93 -20.66 -6.31
CA TYR A 19 -4.40 -19.41 -6.88
C TYR A 19 -5.86 -19.10 -6.46
N LEU A 20 -6.74 -20.09 -6.49
CA LEU A 20 -8.14 -19.95 -6.05
C LEU A 20 -8.25 -19.61 -4.56
N GLU A 21 -7.41 -20.19 -3.71
CA GLU A 21 -7.32 -19.84 -2.29
C GLU A 21 -7.02 -18.34 -2.13
N VAL A 22 -6.00 -17.82 -2.82
CA VAL A 22 -5.60 -16.40 -2.77
C VAL A 22 -6.73 -15.48 -3.24
N ILE A 23 -7.37 -15.81 -4.39
CA ILE A 23 -8.48 -15.00 -4.91
C ILE A 23 -9.65 -14.99 -3.93
N THR A 24 -9.99 -16.14 -3.34
CA THR A 24 -11.10 -16.25 -2.39
C THR A 24 -10.86 -15.34 -1.16
N VAL A 25 -9.63 -15.35 -0.62
CA VAL A 25 -9.25 -14.46 0.49
C VAL A 25 -9.33 -12.98 0.08
N LYS A 26 -8.84 -12.65 -1.12
CA LYS A 26 -8.90 -11.28 -1.67
C LYS A 26 -10.35 -10.80 -1.84
N GLU A 27 -11.23 -11.63 -2.41
CA GLU A 27 -12.64 -11.28 -2.61
C GLU A 27 -13.41 -11.11 -1.30
N LYS A 28 -13.18 -11.99 -0.33
CA LYS A 28 -13.77 -11.85 1.01
C LYS A 28 -13.34 -10.53 1.66
N PHE A 29 -12.06 -10.21 1.59
CA PHE A 29 -11.55 -8.95 2.11
C PHE A 29 -12.14 -7.75 1.37
N ASN A 30 -12.24 -7.79 0.04
CA ASN A 30 -12.82 -6.71 -0.76
C ASN A 30 -14.27 -6.41 -0.37
N LYS A 31 -15.10 -7.43 -0.12
CA LYS A 31 -16.48 -7.22 0.35
C LYS A 31 -16.53 -6.46 1.67
N ILE A 32 -15.68 -6.86 2.64
CA ILE A 32 -15.58 -6.18 3.93
C ILE A 32 -15.04 -4.75 3.75
N LYS A 33 -14.01 -4.58 2.93
CA LYS A 33 -13.43 -3.28 2.59
C LYS A 33 -14.47 -2.32 2.03
N TYR A 34 -15.17 -2.72 0.98
CA TYR A 34 -16.17 -1.86 0.32
C TYR A 34 -17.29 -1.44 1.29
N LYS A 35 -17.79 -2.37 2.09
CA LYS A 35 -18.78 -2.05 3.13
C LYS A 35 -18.20 -1.04 4.13
N SER A 36 -17.00 -1.26 4.62
CA SER A 36 -16.35 -0.38 5.60
C SER A 36 -16.12 1.03 5.06
N ILE A 37 -15.69 1.16 3.79
CA ILE A 37 -15.50 2.46 3.14
C ILE A 37 -16.85 3.14 2.93
N LYS A 38 -17.90 2.41 2.53
CA LYS A 38 -19.25 2.97 2.34
C LYS A 38 -19.78 3.57 3.63
N ASP A 39 -19.66 2.83 4.74
CA ASP A 39 -20.19 3.21 6.06
C ASP A 39 -19.27 4.22 6.79
N LEU A 40 -18.03 4.40 6.33
CA LEU A 40 -17.04 5.29 6.95
C LEU A 40 -17.55 6.74 6.97
N LYS A 41 -17.57 7.34 8.16
CA LYS A 41 -17.83 8.76 8.38
C LYS A 41 -16.53 9.52 8.58
N PHE A 42 -16.58 10.83 8.39
CA PHE A 42 -15.45 11.67 8.75
C PHE A 42 -15.14 11.51 10.24
N PRO A 43 -13.88 11.30 10.65
CA PRO A 43 -13.57 10.81 12.00
C PRO A 43 -13.71 11.86 13.12
N PHE A 44 -13.87 13.13 12.76
CA PHE A 44 -14.00 14.24 13.71
C PHE A 44 -15.43 14.78 13.71
N GLU A 45 -15.86 15.40 14.82
CA GLU A 45 -17.21 15.95 14.98
C GLU A 45 -17.51 17.08 13.98
N SER A 46 -16.51 17.89 13.67
CA SER A 46 -16.65 18.99 12.72
C SER A 46 -15.41 19.17 11.86
N TYR A 47 -15.59 19.75 10.69
CA TYR A 47 -14.50 20.17 9.83
C TYR A 47 -13.88 21.48 10.33
N ARG A 48 -12.58 21.61 10.27
CA ARG A 48 -11.88 22.87 10.43
C ARG A 48 -12.18 23.78 9.24
N LYS A 49 -11.98 25.10 9.40
CA LYS A 49 -12.16 26.08 8.31
C LYS A 49 -11.32 25.67 7.08
N GLY A 50 -11.95 25.59 5.91
CA GLY A 50 -11.35 25.16 4.64
C GLY A 50 -11.12 23.65 4.48
N GLN A 51 -11.19 22.85 5.53
CA GLN A 51 -10.94 21.42 5.49
C GLN A 51 -11.97 20.67 4.65
N ARG A 52 -13.25 21.00 4.79
CA ARG A 52 -14.33 20.41 4.00
C ARG A 52 -14.21 20.75 2.53
N GLU A 53 -13.87 21.99 2.21
CA GLU A 53 -13.67 22.46 0.85
C GLU A 53 -12.52 21.68 0.16
N LEU A 54 -11.38 21.52 0.83
CA LEU A 54 -10.27 20.73 0.33
C LEU A 54 -10.70 19.27 0.06
N ALA A 55 -11.44 18.65 0.98
CA ALA A 55 -11.89 17.27 0.82
C ALA A 55 -12.86 17.11 -0.36
N VAL A 56 -13.78 18.06 -0.56
CA VAL A 56 -14.72 18.05 -1.69
C VAL A 56 -13.99 18.25 -3.01
N ASN A 57 -13.05 19.19 -3.08
CA ASN A 57 -12.27 19.45 -4.28
C ASN A 57 -11.37 18.25 -4.63
N CYS A 58 -10.78 17.61 -3.63
CA CYS A 58 -10.01 16.37 -3.82
C CYS A 58 -10.89 15.25 -4.40
N PHE A 59 -12.07 15.01 -3.84
CA PHE A 59 -12.98 13.98 -4.36
C PHE A 59 -13.42 14.28 -5.80
N ASN A 60 -13.80 15.53 -6.10
CA ASN A 60 -14.23 15.95 -7.44
C ASN A 60 -13.10 15.83 -8.47
N SER A 61 -11.87 16.20 -8.10
CA SER A 61 -10.71 16.04 -8.97
C SER A 61 -10.44 14.57 -9.30
N ILE A 62 -10.52 13.68 -8.31
CA ILE A 62 -10.37 12.23 -8.53
C ILE A 62 -11.48 11.71 -9.45
N LYS A 63 -12.71 12.11 -9.23
CA LYS A 63 -13.86 11.73 -10.06
C LYS A 63 -13.69 12.16 -11.52
N GLN A 64 -13.16 13.35 -11.72
CA GLN A 64 -12.89 13.90 -13.06
C GLN A 64 -11.60 13.39 -13.70
N GLN A 65 -10.83 12.54 -12.99
CA GLN A 65 -9.51 12.09 -13.40
C GLN A 65 -8.55 13.26 -13.70
N GLY A 66 -8.72 14.34 -12.93
CA GLY A 66 -7.98 15.59 -13.09
C GLY A 66 -6.84 15.74 -12.11
N ILE A 67 -6.19 16.90 -12.16
CA ILE A 67 -5.11 17.30 -11.27
C ILE A 67 -5.60 18.44 -10.39
N LEU A 68 -5.39 18.34 -9.07
CA LEU A 68 -5.67 19.39 -8.11
C LEU A 68 -4.37 19.90 -7.48
N PHE A 69 -4.08 21.17 -7.65
CA PHE A 69 -3.09 21.88 -6.86
C PHE A 69 -3.78 22.60 -5.71
N ALA A 70 -3.46 22.24 -4.49
CA ALA A 70 -4.08 22.81 -3.30
C ALA A 70 -3.02 23.39 -2.36
N GLN A 71 -3.11 24.70 -2.11
CA GLN A 71 -2.33 25.36 -1.08
C GLN A 71 -3.21 25.53 0.16
N ALA A 72 -2.77 24.96 1.27
CA ALA A 72 -3.49 25.03 2.53
C ALA A 72 -2.53 25.25 3.70
N PRO A 73 -2.91 26.09 4.70
CA PRO A 73 -2.07 26.36 5.84
C PRO A 73 -1.76 25.11 6.66
N THR A 74 -0.67 25.16 7.42
CA THR A 74 -0.32 24.10 8.38
C THR A 74 -1.42 23.97 9.45
N GLY A 75 -1.65 22.75 9.93
CA GLY A 75 -2.65 22.50 10.98
C GLY A 75 -4.10 22.38 10.53
N ILE A 76 -4.43 22.66 9.27
CA ILE A 76 -5.80 22.48 8.75
C ILE A 76 -6.24 21.01 8.69
N GLY A 77 -5.30 20.06 8.74
CA GLY A 77 -5.57 18.64 8.56
C GLY A 77 -5.58 18.21 7.09
N LYS A 78 -4.58 18.65 6.31
CA LYS A 78 -4.40 18.26 4.89
C LYS A 78 -4.48 16.77 4.67
N THR A 79 -3.73 15.99 5.46
CA THR A 79 -3.62 14.55 5.33
C THR A 79 -4.97 13.83 5.36
N ILE A 80 -5.81 14.12 6.37
CA ILE A 80 -7.15 13.51 6.44
C ILE A 80 -8.07 14.04 5.33
N SER A 81 -7.93 15.31 4.94
CA SER A 81 -8.75 15.94 3.90
C SER A 81 -8.46 15.43 2.49
N THR A 82 -7.33 14.76 2.29
CA THR A 82 -6.96 14.11 1.03
C THR A 82 -7.15 12.59 1.09
N ILE A 83 -6.73 11.92 2.18
CA ILE A 83 -6.86 10.47 2.34
C ILE A 83 -8.34 10.05 2.42
N TYR A 84 -9.17 10.75 3.20
CA TYR A 84 -10.58 10.37 3.38
C TYR A 84 -11.38 10.38 2.06
N PRO A 85 -11.38 11.42 1.24
CA PRO A 85 -12.05 11.40 -0.05
C PRO A 85 -11.42 10.43 -1.05
N ALA A 86 -10.10 10.23 -1.03
CA ALA A 86 -9.45 9.25 -1.87
C ALA A 86 -9.90 7.81 -1.53
N LEU A 87 -10.02 7.48 -0.24
CA LEU A 87 -10.59 6.20 0.19
C LEU A 87 -12.04 6.03 -0.28
N LYS A 88 -12.88 7.07 -0.16
CA LYS A 88 -14.26 7.03 -0.68
C LYS A 88 -14.29 6.75 -2.19
N SER A 89 -13.37 7.29 -2.96
CA SER A 89 -13.32 7.09 -4.40
C SER A 89 -12.94 5.67 -4.83
N LEU A 90 -12.32 4.86 -3.97
CA LEU A 90 -12.02 3.45 -4.27
C LEU A 90 -13.28 2.62 -4.59
N ILE A 91 -14.45 3.01 -4.07
CA ILE A 91 -15.70 2.28 -4.29
C ILE A 91 -16.61 2.94 -5.34
N TYR A 92 -16.43 4.23 -5.62
CA TYR A 92 -17.29 4.97 -6.53
C TYR A 92 -16.71 5.11 -7.94
N GLU A 93 -15.38 5.14 -8.06
CA GLU A 93 -14.70 5.44 -9.34
C GLU A 93 -13.86 4.28 -9.85
N ASN A 94 -13.98 3.09 -9.25
CA ASN A 94 -13.19 1.89 -9.59
C ASN A 94 -11.67 2.12 -9.55
N ASN A 95 -11.20 3.00 -8.67
CA ASN A 95 -9.79 3.18 -8.44
C ASN A 95 -9.24 1.98 -7.65
N GLU A 96 -8.03 1.54 -8.00
CA GLU A 96 -7.45 0.31 -7.44
C GLU A 96 -6.62 0.58 -6.20
N LYS A 97 -5.81 1.65 -6.22
CA LYS A 97 -4.85 1.98 -5.17
C LYS A 97 -4.68 3.47 -5.01
N ILE A 98 -4.25 3.84 -3.80
CA ILE A 98 -3.84 5.20 -3.44
C ILE A 98 -2.34 5.17 -3.15
N PHE A 99 -1.59 6.04 -3.82
CA PHE A 99 -0.19 6.32 -3.53
C PHE A 99 -0.10 7.65 -2.80
N TYR A 100 0.23 7.62 -1.52
CA TYR A 100 0.51 8.81 -0.72
C TYR A 100 2.03 9.03 -0.71
N LEU A 101 2.46 10.05 -1.43
CA LEU A 101 3.87 10.31 -1.70
C LEU A 101 4.36 11.56 -0.98
N THR A 102 5.49 11.44 -0.29
CA THR A 102 6.12 12.53 0.43
C THR A 102 7.60 12.26 0.68
N SER A 103 8.44 13.28 0.59
CA SER A 103 9.87 13.18 0.90
C SER A 103 10.17 13.09 2.41
N LYS A 104 9.24 13.58 3.26
CA LYS A 104 9.47 13.72 4.70
C LYS A 104 8.94 12.51 5.49
N THR A 105 9.78 11.94 6.35
CA THR A 105 9.40 10.82 7.23
C THR A 105 8.24 11.19 8.16
N ILE A 106 8.21 12.44 8.67
CA ILE A 106 7.15 12.90 9.56
C ILE A 106 5.77 12.90 8.90
N ASN A 107 5.71 13.21 7.61
CA ASN A 107 4.46 13.22 6.85
C ASN A 107 4.01 11.79 6.51
N ARG A 108 4.94 10.84 6.34
CA ARG A 108 4.60 9.41 6.23
C ARG A 108 3.95 8.90 7.51
N GLN A 109 4.48 9.31 8.67
CA GLN A 109 3.89 8.96 9.96
C GLN A 109 2.50 9.58 10.10
N ALA A 110 2.30 10.83 9.72
CA ALA A 110 0.99 11.48 9.75
C ALA A 110 -0.05 10.77 8.86
N ALA A 111 0.37 10.20 7.72
CA ALA A 111 -0.52 9.38 6.89
C ALA A 111 -0.88 8.05 7.57
N LEU A 112 0.09 7.36 8.19
CA LEU A 112 -0.17 6.14 8.97
C LEU A 112 -1.10 6.41 10.17
N ASP A 113 -0.86 7.49 10.92
CA ASP A 113 -1.70 7.89 12.06
C ASP A 113 -3.13 8.20 11.60
N THR A 114 -3.27 8.88 10.47
CA THR A 114 -4.59 9.15 9.85
C THR A 114 -5.33 7.87 9.52
N LEU A 115 -4.66 6.90 8.90
CA LEU A 115 -5.26 5.60 8.57
C LEU A 115 -5.57 4.77 9.82
N THR A 116 -4.76 4.89 10.86
CA THR A 116 -5.02 4.26 12.17
C THR A 116 -6.28 4.83 12.83
N ILE A 117 -6.45 6.15 12.83
CA ILE A 117 -7.68 6.80 13.32
C ILE A 117 -8.90 6.30 12.53
N LEU A 118 -8.79 6.21 11.21
CA LEU A 118 -9.90 5.72 10.37
C LEU A 118 -10.18 4.23 10.60
N LYS A 119 -9.16 3.41 10.85
CA LYS A 119 -9.30 2.01 11.25
C LYS A 119 -10.07 1.86 12.56
N GLU A 120 -9.78 2.68 13.56
CA GLU A 120 -10.51 2.72 14.83
C GLU A 120 -11.98 3.12 14.65
N ARG A 121 -12.30 3.83 13.57
CA ARG A 121 -13.67 4.17 13.14
C ARG A 121 -14.31 3.11 12.22
N GLY A 122 -13.70 1.94 12.10
CA GLY A 122 -14.23 0.79 11.37
C GLY A 122 -13.77 0.64 9.92
N LEU A 123 -12.82 1.46 9.45
CA LEU A 123 -12.22 1.29 8.12
C LEU A 123 -11.46 -0.04 8.05
N LYS A 124 -11.67 -0.78 6.97
CA LYS A 124 -10.98 -2.03 6.64
C LYS A 124 -10.27 -1.88 5.30
N VAL A 125 -9.06 -1.33 5.32
CA VAL A 125 -8.15 -1.25 4.17
C VAL A 125 -6.77 -1.71 4.61
N ARG A 126 -5.97 -2.18 3.67
CA ARG A 126 -4.57 -2.47 3.91
C ARG A 126 -3.72 -1.29 3.46
N ALA A 127 -2.90 -0.80 4.37
CA ALA A 127 -1.97 0.29 4.11
C ALA A 127 -0.54 -0.12 4.43
N LEU A 128 0.38 0.21 3.55
CA LEU A 128 1.79 -0.12 3.68
C LEU A 128 2.65 1.14 3.60
N ALA A 129 3.58 1.31 4.55
CA ALA A 129 4.65 2.29 4.45
C ALA A 129 5.91 1.64 3.87
N LEU A 130 6.24 2.01 2.64
CA LEU A 130 7.47 1.56 1.99
C LEU A 130 8.70 2.27 2.57
N THR A 131 9.73 1.50 2.82
CA THR A 131 11.02 1.97 3.33
C THR A 131 12.12 1.59 2.37
N ALA A 132 13.02 2.51 2.09
CA ALA A 132 14.15 2.27 1.20
C ALA A 132 15.05 1.13 1.69
N LYS A 133 15.65 0.41 0.75
CA LYS A 133 16.40 -0.81 0.99
C LYS A 133 17.54 -0.61 2.00
N ASP A 134 18.27 0.49 1.89
CA ASP A 134 19.34 0.89 2.80
C ASP A 134 18.88 1.12 4.25
N LYS A 135 17.60 1.53 4.42
CA LYS A 135 17.00 1.84 5.73
C LYS A 135 16.30 0.65 6.37
N ILE A 136 15.88 -0.34 5.58
CA ILE A 136 15.13 -1.50 6.09
C ILE A 136 16.00 -2.75 6.19
N CYS A 137 17.10 -2.83 5.44
CA CYS A 137 18.00 -3.97 5.47
C CYS A 137 18.75 -4.03 6.82
N PRO A 138 18.66 -5.12 7.58
CA PRO A 138 19.35 -5.23 8.88
C PRO A 138 20.87 -5.31 8.76
N TYR A 139 21.40 -5.64 7.59
CA TYR A 139 22.84 -5.80 7.36
C TYR A 139 23.52 -4.61 6.70
N GLY A 140 22.76 -3.59 6.28
CA GLY A 140 23.30 -2.39 5.62
C GLY A 140 23.90 -2.62 4.22
N SER A 141 24.28 -3.83 3.88
CA SER A 141 24.79 -4.25 2.56
C SER A 141 24.04 -5.48 2.06
N CYS A 142 23.79 -5.55 0.76
CA CYS A 142 23.07 -6.67 0.17
C CYS A 142 24.03 -7.60 -0.56
N ASP A 143 24.49 -8.65 0.12
CA ASP A 143 25.07 -9.82 -0.53
C ASP A 143 24.05 -10.96 -0.53
N MET A 144 23.44 -11.21 -1.69
CA MET A 144 22.41 -12.24 -1.83
C MET A 144 22.92 -13.66 -1.57
N ALA A 145 24.21 -13.90 -1.72
CA ALA A 145 24.81 -15.23 -1.54
C ALA A 145 24.96 -15.59 -0.05
N SER A 146 25.28 -14.62 0.79
CA SER A 146 25.53 -14.81 2.23
C SER A 146 24.36 -14.40 3.13
N CYS A 147 23.40 -13.61 2.62
CA CYS A 147 22.29 -13.11 3.40
C CYS A 147 21.24 -14.20 3.71
N GLU A 148 21.03 -14.51 4.99
CA GLU A 148 20.05 -15.51 5.45
C GLU A 148 18.60 -15.17 5.07
N TYR A 149 18.27 -13.87 4.94
CA TYR A 149 16.94 -13.40 4.53
C TYR A 149 16.72 -13.52 3.03
N ALA A 150 17.78 -13.39 2.21
CA ALA A 150 17.68 -13.51 0.76
C ALA A 150 17.73 -14.97 0.31
N LYS A 151 18.61 -15.77 0.92
CA LYS A 151 18.74 -17.20 0.62
C LYS A 151 17.48 -17.95 1.00
N GLY A 152 16.78 -18.55 0.00
CA GLY A 152 15.52 -19.27 0.20
C GLY A 152 14.31 -18.34 0.45
N HIS A 153 14.41 -17.05 0.13
CA HIS A 153 13.30 -16.09 0.24
C HIS A 153 12.05 -16.58 -0.48
N PHE A 154 12.18 -17.02 -1.73
CA PHE A 154 11.05 -17.45 -2.56
C PHE A 154 10.34 -18.71 -2.03
N ASP A 155 11.01 -19.52 -1.24
CA ASP A 155 10.38 -20.71 -0.63
C ASP A 155 9.49 -20.34 0.58
N ARG A 156 9.79 -19.20 1.23
CA ARG A 156 9.15 -18.77 2.47
C ARG A 156 8.18 -17.61 2.31
N ILE A 157 8.32 -16.83 1.23
CA ILE A 157 7.60 -15.56 1.05
C ILE A 157 6.08 -15.73 1.08
N ASN A 158 5.54 -16.75 0.45
CA ASN A 158 4.09 -16.95 0.42
C ASN A 158 3.50 -17.12 1.82
N LYS A 159 4.18 -17.89 2.69
CA LYS A 159 3.73 -18.06 4.08
C LYS A 159 3.78 -16.75 4.86
N ALA A 160 4.84 -15.96 4.66
CA ALA A 160 4.96 -14.64 5.28
C ALA A 160 3.86 -13.67 4.81
N ILE A 161 3.53 -13.69 3.51
CA ILE A 161 2.45 -12.88 2.93
C ILE A 161 1.10 -13.27 3.55
N TYR A 162 0.77 -14.55 3.63
CA TYR A 162 -0.50 -14.97 4.24
C TYR A 162 -0.59 -14.52 5.69
N ASP A 163 0.44 -14.77 6.47
CA ASP A 163 0.47 -14.45 7.91
C ASP A 163 0.25 -12.94 8.15
N ILE A 164 0.99 -12.07 7.46
CA ILE A 164 0.83 -10.62 7.64
C ILE A 164 -0.54 -10.12 7.16
N LEU A 165 -1.06 -10.65 6.05
CA LEU A 165 -2.36 -10.23 5.49
C LEU A 165 -3.56 -10.65 6.34
N GLU A 166 -3.44 -11.73 7.10
CA GLU A 166 -4.46 -12.16 8.05
C GLU A 166 -4.45 -11.31 9.33
N ASN A 167 -3.28 -10.84 9.75
CA ASN A 167 -3.12 -10.25 11.08
C ASN A 167 -2.93 -8.72 11.05
N GLN A 168 -2.60 -8.13 9.89
CA GLN A 168 -2.26 -6.71 9.82
C GLN A 168 -3.04 -5.96 8.73
N GLU A 169 -3.54 -4.79 9.09
CA GLU A 169 -4.17 -3.84 8.17
C GLU A 169 -3.27 -2.61 7.92
N ILE A 170 -2.60 -2.13 8.97
CA ILE A 170 -1.64 -1.02 8.88
C ILE A 170 -0.24 -1.60 9.03
N ILE A 171 0.52 -1.55 7.96
CA ILE A 171 1.81 -2.22 7.84
C ILE A 171 2.91 -1.16 7.82
N SER A 172 3.48 -0.90 8.98
CA SER A 172 4.63 0.00 9.16
C SER A 172 5.95 -0.74 8.89
N ARG A 173 7.06 0.01 8.92
CA ARG A 173 8.42 -0.55 8.85
C ARG A 173 8.65 -1.60 9.94
N GLU A 174 8.23 -1.32 11.17
CA GLU A 174 8.41 -2.21 12.33
C GLU A 174 7.63 -3.51 12.16
N VAL A 175 6.43 -3.44 11.59
CA VAL A 175 5.62 -4.61 11.26
C VAL A 175 6.33 -5.46 10.21
N ILE A 176 6.83 -4.87 9.12
CA ILE A 176 7.60 -5.60 8.10
C ILE A 176 8.82 -6.29 8.71
N LEU A 177 9.60 -5.59 9.53
CA LEU A 177 10.79 -6.16 10.17
C LEU A 177 10.43 -7.35 11.07
N LYS A 178 9.39 -7.24 11.89
CA LYS A 178 8.91 -8.31 12.77
C LYS A 178 8.55 -9.58 11.97
N TYR A 179 7.76 -9.45 10.91
CA TYR A 179 7.36 -10.59 10.09
C TYR A 179 8.51 -11.13 9.24
N SER A 180 9.38 -10.25 8.76
CA SER A 180 10.60 -10.66 8.05
C SER A 180 11.51 -11.51 8.91
N GLU A 181 11.68 -11.15 10.17
CA GLU A 181 12.48 -11.92 11.13
C GLU A 181 11.85 -13.28 11.44
N SER A 182 10.53 -13.31 11.69
CA SER A 182 9.79 -14.53 12.00
C SER A 182 9.82 -15.55 10.86
N HIS A 183 9.77 -15.08 9.61
CA HIS A 183 9.73 -15.93 8.42
C HIS A 183 11.08 -16.03 7.69
N LYS A 184 12.10 -15.32 8.15
CA LYS A 184 13.43 -15.26 7.50
C LYS A 184 13.34 -14.87 6.01
N VAL A 185 12.59 -13.82 5.70
CA VAL A 185 12.44 -13.27 4.34
C VAL A 185 13.04 -11.88 4.25
N CYS A 186 13.58 -11.50 3.09
CA CYS A 186 14.14 -10.17 2.88
C CYS A 186 13.08 -9.08 3.14
N PRO A 187 13.27 -8.16 4.10
CA PRO A 187 12.25 -7.18 4.46
C PRO A 187 11.93 -6.21 3.32
N PHE A 188 12.89 -5.89 2.48
CA PHE A 188 12.67 -5.01 1.33
C PHE A 188 11.81 -5.70 0.27
N GLU A 189 12.21 -6.88 -0.21
CA GLU A 189 11.45 -7.66 -1.20
C GLU A 189 10.05 -8.02 -0.68
N PHE A 190 9.97 -8.41 0.60
CA PHE A 190 8.70 -8.69 1.25
C PHE A 190 7.75 -7.48 1.24
N SER A 191 8.27 -6.28 1.53
CA SER A 191 7.45 -5.05 1.46
C SER A 191 6.95 -4.78 0.04
N LEU A 192 7.77 -5.04 -0.97
CA LEU A 192 7.36 -4.90 -2.37
C LEU A 192 6.28 -5.91 -2.77
N ASP A 193 6.38 -7.16 -2.30
CA ASP A 193 5.37 -8.19 -2.59
C ASP A 193 4.04 -7.90 -1.87
N ILE A 194 4.09 -7.47 -0.61
CA ILE A 194 2.92 -7.04 0.16
C ILE A 194 2.21 -5.85 -0.49
N SER A 195 2.94 -4.94 -1.14
CA SER A 195 2.37 -3.78 -1.81
C SER A 195 1.30 -4.13 -2.84
N LEU A 196 1.37 -5.31 -3.46
CA LEU A 196 0.37 -5.80 -4.41
C LEU A 196 -1.01 -6.01 -3.75
N PHE A 197 -1.05 -6.31 -2.47
CA PHE A 197 -2.25 -6.60 -1.69
C PHE A 197 -2.76 -5.39 -0.89
N CYS A 198 -2.04 -4.26 -0.91
CA CYS A 198 -2.40 -3.06 -0.18
C CYS A 198 -3.23 -2.10 -1.04
N ASP A 199 -4.16 -1.40 -0.40
CA ASP A 199 -5.03 -0.39 -1.00
C ASP A 199 -4.37 1.00 -0.96
N VAL A 200 -3.56 1.24 0.07
CA VAL A 200 -2.81 2.50 0.25
C VAL A 200 -1.32 2.20 0.37
N ILE A 201 -0.53 2.84 -0.45
CA ILE A 201 0.93 2.76 -0.42
C ILE A 201 1.48 4.13 -0.06
N ILE A 202 2.19 4.21 1.06
CA ILE A 202 2.83 5.42 1.56
C ILE A 202 4.33 5.30 1.27
N GLY A 203 4.90 6.28 0.59
CA GLY A 203 6.31 6.20 0.21
C GLY A 203 6.93 7.52 -0.17
N ASP A 204 8.17 7.44 -0.64
CA ASP A 204 8.88 8.55 -1.24
C ASP A 204 8.39 8.80 -2.68
N TYR A 205 8.54 10.01 -3.18
CA TYR A 205 8.28 10.35 -4.58
C TYR A 205 9.06 9.46 -5.55
N ASN A 206 10.27 9.05 -5.18
CA ASN A 206 11.14 8.21 -6.00
C ASN A 206 10.48 6.89 -6.40
N TYR A 207 9.57 6.37 -5.56
CA TYR A 207 8.84 5.15 -5.89
C TYR A 207 7.87 5.29 -7.08
N ALA A 208 7.52 6.51 -7.45
CA ALA A 208 6.67 6.77 -8.61
C ALA A 208 7.44 7.41 -9.79
N PHE A 209 8.45 8.22 -9.52
CA PHE A 209 9.01 9.12 -10.53
C PHE A 209 10.50 8.92 -10.84
N ASP A 210 11.28 8.24 -9.97
CA ASP A 210 12.68 7.96 -10.27
C ASP A 210 12.80 6.74 -11.18
N PRO A 211 13.38 6.87 -12.40
CA PRO A 211 13.51 5.76 -13.34
C PRO A 211 14.29 4.56 -12.82
N ALA A 212 15.16 4.76 -11.82
CA ALA A 212 15.98 3.70 -11.25
C ALA A 212 15.25 2.88 -10.18
N VAL A 213 14.34 3.51 -9.42
CA VAL A 213 13.72 2.91 -8.23
C VAL A 213 12.19 2.85 -8.27
N TYR A 214 11.54 3.41 -9.31
CA TYR A 214 10.08 3.39 -9.40
C TYR A 214 9.49 1.97 -9.37
N LEU A 215 8.28 1.86 -8.88
CA LEU A 215 7.57 0.58 -8.72
C LEU A 215 7.10 0.02 -10.07
N LYS A 216 8.02 -0.60 -10.82
CA LYS A 216 7.77 -1.18 -12.16
C LYS A 216 6.54 -2.06 -12.20
N ARG A 217 6.30 -2.84 -11.14
CA ARG A 217 5.14 -3.74 -11.00
C ARG A 217 3.78 -3.04 -11.08
N PHE A 218 3.73 -1.72 -10.81
CA PHE A 218 2.50 -0.94 -10.93
C PHE A 218 2.48 -0.05 -12.18
N PHE A 219 3.62 0.54 -12.53
CA PHE A 219 3.65 1.60 -13.53
C PHE A 219 4.16 1.16 -14.91
N ALA A 220 4.83 -0.01 -14.97
CA ALA A 220 5.28 -0.59 -16.24
C ALA A 220 4.56 -1.89 -16.60
N GLU A 221 4.24 -2.74 -15.61
CA GLU A 221 3.71 -4.09 -15.85
C GLU A 221 2.18 -4.16 -15.72
N GLN A 222 1.57 -3.28 -14.93
CA GLN A 222 0.13 -3.23 -14.69
C GLN A 222 -0.42 -1.86 -15.07
N GLN A 223 -1.46 -1.84 -15.89
CA GLN A 223 -2.21 -0.62 -16.19
C GLN A 223 -3.40 -0.54 -15.23
N GLY A 224 -3.18 0.04 -14.04
CA GLY A 224 -4.22 0.24 -13.02
C GLY A 224 -4.68 1.70 -12.96
N LYS A 225 -5.87 1.92 -12.39
CA LYS A 225 -6.35 3.27 -12.03
C LYS A 225 -5.85 3.63 -10.64
N TYR A 226 -4.87 4.49 -10.57
CA TYR A 226 -4.23 4.88 -9.32
C TYR A 226 -4.50 6.35 -8.99
N ILE A 227 -4.62 6.62 -7.68
CA ILE A 227 -4.73 7.97 -7.13
C ILE A 227 -3.37 8.34 -6.55
N PHE A 228 -2.84 9.48 -6.93
CA PHE A 228 -1.62 10.04 -6.37
C PHE A 228 -1.96 11.22 -5.46
N LEU A 229 -1.64 11.09 -4.19
CA LEU A 229 -1.69 12.15 -3.20
C LEU A 229 -0.25 12.59 -2.92
N MET A 230 0.11 13.78 -3.41
CA MET A 230 1.47 14.29 -3.32
C MET A 230 1.51 15.39 -2.26
N ASP A 231 2.07 15.08 -1.09
CA ASP A 231 2.19 16.02 0.02
C ASP A 231 3.50 16.79 -0.07
N GLU A 232 3.46 18.10 0.18
CA GLU A 232 4.61 19.01 0.06
C GLU A 232 5.20 19.03 -1.37
N ALA A 233 4.31 19.09 -2.38
CA ALA A 233 4.69 18.98 -3.80
C ALA A 233 5.70 20.06 -4.27
N HIS A 234 5.89 21.15 -3.52
CA HIS A 234 6.94 22.14 -3.79
C HIS A 234 8.36 21.57 -3.70
N ASN A 235 8.57 20.46 -2.96
CA ASN A 235 9.87 19.78 -2.91
C ASN A 235 10.19 18.99 -4.20
N PHE A 236 9.30 19.03 -5.20
CA PHE A 236 9.52 18.38 -6.49
C PHE A 236 10.36 19.20 -7.46
N ILE A 237 10.56 20.48 -7.15
CA ILE A 237 11.22 21.46 -8.03
C ILE A 237 12.72 21.57 -7.67
N ASP A 238 13.12 21.07 -6.54
CA ASP A 238 14.51 21.04 -6.05
C ASP A 238 15.15 19.67 -6.35
#